data_01dd077b6d23684b8de81954dab86ea0
#
_entry.id   01dd077b6d23684b8de81954dab86ea0
#
_cell.length_a   1.000
_cell.length_b   1.000
_cell.length_c   1.000
_cell.angle_alpha   90.00
_cell.angle_beta   90.00
_cell.angle_gamma   90.00
#
_symmetry.space_group_name_H-M   'P 1'
#
loop_
_entity.id
_entity.type
_entity.pdbx_description
1 polymer ?
#
loop_
_entity_poly.entity_id
_entity_poly.type
_entity_poly.pdbx_seq_one_letter_code
_entity_poly.pdbx_strand_id
1 'polypeptide(L)'
;IITNPHDASDVCVVVEDCISALVCAKQGVPAVAILGTSLLEEYRKYLSVFKKVIVALDPDALPKTMAIAKELRGWVDNVKILSIIDDLKYENETDINKLKEMAWN
;
A
#
# COMPACT_ATOMS: atom_id res chain seq x y z
N ILE A 1 -11.00 -0.88 3.33
CA ILE A 1 -11.27 -1.79 2.21
C ILE A 1 -10.01 -2.55 1.84
N ILE A 2 -10.17 -3.83 1.67
CA ILE A 2 -9.10 -4.75 1.31
C ILE A 2 -9.38 -5.31 -0.08
N THR A 3 -8.41 -5.24 -0.98
CA THR A 3 -8.49 -5.89 -2.28
C THR A 3 -7.47 -7.02 -2.32
N ASN A 4 -7.88 -8.17 -2.82
CA ASN A 4 -7.04 -9.36 -2.84
C ASN A 4 -7.21 -10.09 -4.16
N PRO A 5 -6.49 -9.69 -5.21
CA PRO A 5 -6.62 -10.29 -6.54
C PRO A 5 -6.13 -11.74 -6.56
N HIS A 6 -6.53 -12.48 -7.59
CA HIS A 6 -6.11 -13.88 -7.76
C HIS A 6 -4.60 -14.04 -7.85
N ASP A 7 -3.92 -13.01 -8.33
CA ASP A 7 -2.46 -13.00 -8.46
C ASP A 7 -1.77 -12.53 -7.17
N ALA A 8 -2.44 -12.70 -6.03
CA ALA A 8 -1.93 -12.29 -4.73
C ALA A 8 -0.49 -12.74 -4.54
N SER A 9 0.34 -11.85 -4.04
CA SER A 9 1.75 -12.07 -3.78
C SER A 9 2.02 -11.98 -2.28
N ASP A 10 3.29 -12.06 -1.89
CA ASP A 10 3.71 -11.84 -0.50
C ASP A 10 3.80 -10.36 -0.16
N VAL A 11 3.30 -9.50 -1.02
CA VAL A 11 3.37 -8.04 -0.89
C VAL A 11 1.97 -7.45 -0.80
N CYS A 12 1.79 -6.49 0.10
CA CYS A 12 0.55 -5.74 0.21
C CYS A 12 0.86 -4.25 0.20
N VAL A 13 -0.04 -3.45 -0.39
CA VAL A 13 0.13 -1.99 -0.48
C VAL A 13 -0.91 -1.32 0.40
N VAL A 14 -0.50 -0.33 1.19
CA VAL A 14 -1.41 0.52 1.97
C VAL A 14 -1.60 1.82 1.21
N VAL A 15 -2.85 2.13 0.89
CA VAL A 15 -3.22 3.32 0.11
C VAL A 15 -4.28 4.13 0.83
N GLU A 16 -4.56 5.33 0.32
CA GLU A 16 -5.46 6.29 0.96
C GLU A 16 -6.93 6.00 0.68
N ASP A 17 -7.28 5.59 -0.54
CA ASP A 17 -8.68 5.45 -0.96
C ASP A 17 -8.93 4.16 -1.75
N CYS A 18 -10.23 3.85 -1.93
CA CYS A 18 -10.67 2.62 -2.58
C CYS A 18 -10.23 2.52 -4.04
N ILE A 19 -10.23 3.64 -4.76
CA ILE A 19 -9.85 3.64 -6.18
C ILE A 19 -8.38 3.30 -6.32
N SER A 20 -7.52 3.88 -5.46
CA SER A 20 -6.10 3.54 -5.43
C SER A 20 -5.88 2.05 -5.13
N ALA A 21 -6.69 1.49 -4.21
CA ALA A 21 -6.61 0.06 -3.90
C ALA A 21 -6.99 -0.80 -5.12
N LEU A 22 -8.01 -0.38 -5.87
CA LEU A 22 -8.40 -1.09 -7.09
C LEU A 22 -7.32 -1.01 -8.17
N VAL A 23 -6.63 0.12 -8.28
CA VAL A 23 -5.50 0.26 -9.20
C VAL A 23 -4.40 -0.74 -8.85
N CYS A 24 -4.08 -0.89 -7.57
CA CYS A 24 -3.10 -1.89 -7.13
C CYS A 24 -3.56 -3.32 -7.48
N ALA A 25 -4.82 -3.64 -7.22
CA ALA A 25 -5.37 -4.95 -7.54
C ALA A 25 -5.30 -5.24 -9.04
N LYS A 26 -5.55 -4.24 -9.87
CA LYS A 26 -5.43 -4.33 -11.32
C LYS A 26 -4.02 -4.69 -11.75
N GLN A 27 -3.01 -4.29 -10.97
CA GLN A 27 -1.61 -4.66 -11.22
C GLN A 27 -1.24 -6.01 -10.58
N GLY A 28 -2.19 -6.71 -9.99
CA GLY A 28 -1.94 -8.01 -9.36
C GLY A 28 -1.40 -7.92 -7.94
N VAL A 29 -1.52 -6.77 -7.28
CA VAL A 29 -0.98 -6.55 -5.94
C VAL A 29 -2.12 -6.30 -4.95
N PRO A 30 -2.24 -7.09 -3.87
CA PRO A 30 -3.23 -6.82 -2.82
C PRO A 30 -3.01 -5.45 -2.19
N ALA A 31 -4.10 -4.80 -1.79
CA ALA A 31 -4.01 -3.48 -1.18
C ALA A 31 -5.05 -3.28 -0.09
N VAL A 32 -4.74 -2.38 0.83
CA VAL A 32 -5.63 -1.94 1.90
C VAL A 32 -5.81 -0.44 1.79
N ALA A 33 -7.06 0.02 1.72
CA ALA A 33 -7.39 1.44 1.72
C ALA A 33 -7.79 1.87 3.13
N ILE A 34 -7.06 2.80 3.71
CA ILE A 34 -7.30 3.26 5.08
C ILE A 34 -8.32 4.39 5.20
N LEU A 35 -8.77 4.92 4.05
CA LEU A 35 -9.86 5.90 3.97
C LEU A 35 -9.65 7.14 4.84
N GLY A 36 -8.44 7.66 4.84
CA GLY A 36 -8.12 8.89 5.56
C GLY A 36 -7.98 8.74 7.07
N THR A 37 -8.10 7.51 7.59
CA THR A 37 -8.02 7.27 9.03
C THR A 37 -6.65 6.68 9.41
N SER A 38 -6.48 6.42 10.71
CA SER A 38 -5.32 5.69 11.17
C SER A 38 -5.46 4.21 10.81
N LEU A 39 -4.35 3.48 10.89
CA LEU A 39 -4.33 2.06 10.62
C LEU A 39 -5.10 1.33 11.73
N LEU A 40 -6.12 0.58 11.36
CA LEU A 40 -7.00 -0.11 12.30
C LEU A 40 -6.45 -1.47 12.72
N GLU A 41 -6.80 -1.89 13.93
CA GLU A 41 -6.37 -3.18 14.48
C GLU A 41 -6.76 -4.36 13.59
N GLU A 42 -7.91 -4.29 12.94
CA GLU A 42 -8.38 -5.35 12.04
C GLU A 42 -7.49 -5.50 10.81
N TYR A 43 -6.84 -4.42 10.34
CA TYR A 43 -5.90 -4.49 9.24
C TYR A 43 -4.57 -5.12 9.67
N ARG A 44 -4.24 -5.03 10.96
CA ARG A 44 -3.04 -5.61 11.52
C ARG A 44 -2.96 -7.11 11.23
N LYS A 45 -4.04 -7.83 11.49
CA LYS A 45 -4.08 -9.27 11.25
C LYS A 45 -3.88 -9.60 9.78
N TYR A 46 -4.52 -8.81 8.91
CA TYR A 46 -4.38 -9.01 7.46
C TYR A 46 -2.96 -8.72 7.00
N LEU A 47 -2.41 -7.58 7.40
CA LEU A 47 -1.09 -7.13 6.94
C LEU A 47 0.06 -7.99 7.46
N SER A 48 -0.08 -8.55 8.65
CA SER A 48 0.99 -9.32 9.27
C SER A 48 1.30 -10.65 8.56
N VAL A 49 0.42 -11.10 7.65
CA VAL A 49 0.69 -12.32 6.87
C VAL A 49 1.58 -12.05 5.67
N PHE A 50 1.79 -10.80 5.30
CA PHE A 50 2.63 -10.45 4.16
C PHE A 50 4.09 -10.30 4.57
N LYS A 51 4.99 -10.65 3.66
CA LYS A 51 6.43 -10.50 3.90
C LYS A 51 6.89 -9.08 3.71
N LYS A 52 6.20 -8.32 2.84
CA LYS A 52 6.52 -6.94 2.54
C LYS A 52 5.24 -6.12 2.49
N VAL A 53 5.27 -4.94 3.09
CA VAL A 53 4.17 -3.97 2.99
C VAL A 53 4.73 -2.67 2.43
N ILE A 54 4.05 -2.13 1.41
CA ILE A 54 4.44 -0.88 0.77
C ILE A 54 3.41 0.18 1.17
N VAL A 55 3.87 1.29 1.72
CA VAL A 55 2.99 2.43 2.05
C VAL A 55 3.05 3.42 0.90
N ALA A 56 1.91 3.63 0.23
CA ALA A 56 1.80 4.49 -0.95
C ALA A 56 0.63 5.45 -0.79
N LEU A 57 0.75 6.37 0.16
CA LEU A 57 -0.28 7.38 0.41
C LEU A 57 -0.10 8.56 -0.55
N ASP A 58 -1.10 9.46 -0.57
CA ASP A 58 -1.08 10.64 -1.40
C ASP A 58 0.20 11.46 -1.17
N PRO A 59 0.71 12.14 -2.21
CA PRO A 59 1.99 12.86 -2.11
C PRO A 59 2.09 13.88 -0.99
N ASP A 60 0.97 14.48 -0.59
CA ASP A 60 0.92 15.50 0.46
C ASP A 60 0.74 14.92 1.87
N ALA A 61 0.70 13.59 2.00
CA ALA A 61 0.46 12.91 3.28
C ALA A 61 1.74 12.35 3.91
N LEU A 62 2.88 13.02 3.73
CA LEU A 62 4.17 12.48 4.22
C LEU A 62 4.21 12.23 5.73
N PRO A 63 3.75 13.14 6.60
CA PRO A 63 3.77 12.87 8.04
C PRO A 63 2.96 11.63 8.41
N LYS A 64 1.80 11.44 7.78
CA LYS A 64 0.94 10.28 7.98
C LYS A 64 1.61 9.01 7.45
N THR A 65 2.25 9.09 6.29
CA THR A 65 3.00 7.99 5.71
C THR A 65 4.09 7.50 6.66
N MET A 66 4.85 8.42 7.22
CA MET A 66 5.93 8.07 8.15
C MET A 66 5.41 7.44 9.43
N ALA A 67 4.29 7.96 9.95
CA ALA A 67 3.67 7.42 11.16
C ALA A 67 3.16 5.98 10.95
N ILE A 68 2.50 5.74 9.81
CA ILE A 68 1.98 4.42 9.47
C ILE A 68 3.13 3.43 9.24
N ALA A 69 4.17 3.84 8.52
CA ALA A 69 5.32 2.98 8.28
C ALA A 69 6.00 2.58 9.60
N LYS A 70 6.12 3.52 10.54
CA LYS A 70 6.70 3.25 11.85
C LYS A 70 5.86 2.22 12.61
N GLU A 71 4.55 2.37 12.59
CA GLU A 71 3.65 1.43 13.26
C GLU A 71 3.72 0.04 12.61
N LEU A 72 3.73 -0.03 11.29
CA LEU A 72 3.82 -1.28 10.55
C LEU A 72 5.11 -2.05 10.83
N ARG A 73 6.21 -1.36 11.07
CA ARG A 73 7.49 -2.00 11.37
C ARG A 73 7.46 -2.83 12.65
N GLY A 74 6.48 -2.60 13.51
CA GLY A 74 6.25 -3.43 14.68
C GLY A 74 5.55 -4.75 14.37
N TRP A 75 4.96 -4.89 13.17
CA TRP A 75 4.16 -6.05 12.77
C TRP A 75 4.73 -6.79 11.57
N VAL A 76 5.43 -6.10 10.69
CA VAL A 76 5.93 -6.62 9.42
C VAL A 76 7.43 -6.33 9.33
N ASP A 77 8.18 -7.34 8.93
CA ASP A 77 9.65 -7.22 8.87
C ASP A 77 10.14 -6.27 7.79
N ASN A 78 9.46 -6.23 6.65
CA ASN A 78 9.89 -5.41 5.52
C ASN A 78 8.81 -4.40 5.14
N VAL A 79 9.02 -3.15 5.55
CA VAL A 79 8.12 -2.04 5.24
C VAL A 79 8.85 -1.05 4.36
N LYS A 80 8.27 -0.75 3.20
CA LYS A 80 8.81 0.20 2.23
C LYS A 80 7.86 1.37 2.06
N ILE A 81 8.40 2.51 1.69
CA ILE A 81 7.60 3.69 1.37
C ILE A 81 7.76 3.97 -0.12
N LEU A 82 6.63 4.02 -0.82
CA LEU A 82 6.61 4.39 -2.23
C LEU A 82 6.27 5.88 -2.34
N SER A 83 7.23 6.65 -2.82
CA SER A 83 7.02 8.08 -3.08
C SER A 83 6.40 8.23 -4.46
N ILE A 84 5.15 8.70 -4.52
CA ILE A 84 4.41 8.84 -5.78
C ILE A 84 4.27 10.30 -6.18
N ILE A 85 4.13 10.54 -7.49
CA ILE A 85 3.99 11.89 -8.05
C ILE A 85 2.54 12.36 -7.90
N ASP A 86 1.60 11.47 -8.20
CA ASP A 86 0.16 11.72 -8.09
C ASP A 86 -0.50 10.59 -7.32
N ASP A 87 -1.73 10.82 -6.86
CA ASP A 87 -2.50 9.75 -6.24
C ASP A 87 -2.59 8.56 -7.21
N LEU A 88 -2.44 7.34 -6.70
CA LEU A 88 -2.48 6.14 -7.54
C LEU A 88 -3.76 6.01 -8.36
N LYS A 89 -4.86 6.61 -7.90
CA LYS A 89 -6.12 6.59 -8.64
C LYS A 89 -6.02 7.20 -10.04
N TYR A 90 -5.03 8.07 -10.27
CA TYR A 90 -4.81 8.68 -11.57
C TYR A 90 -3.96 7.81 -12.51
N GLU A 91 -3.45 6.70 -12.01
CA GLU A 91 -2.65 5.75 -12.79
C GLU A 91 -1.47 6.39 -13.54
N ASN A 92 -0.76 7.30 -12.85
CA ASN A 92 0.44 7.89 -13.42
C ASN A 92 1.43 6.76 -13.79
N GLU A 93 1.87 6.74 -15.04
CA GLU A 93 2.69 5.65 -15.56
C GLU A 93 3.98 5.45 -14.76
N THR A 94 4.64 6.54 -14.38
CA THR A 94 5.86 6.48 -13.57
C THR A 94 5.59 5.84 -12.23
N ASP A 95 4.48 6.23 -11.58
CA ASP A 95 4.10 5.69 -10.27
C ASP A 95 3.73 4.21 -10.35
N ILE A 96 3.00 3.82 -11.39
CA ILE A 96 2.63 2.41 -11.62
C ILE A 96 3.89 1.56 -11.85
N ASN A 97 4.85 2.06 -12.62
CA ASN A 97 6.10 1.33 -12.86
C ASN A 97 6.91 1.18 -11.57
N LYS A 98 6.97 2.21 -10.74
CA LYS A 98 7.64 2.14 -9.44
C LYS A 98 6.96 1.13 -8.53
N LEU A 99 5.63 1.12 -8.51
CA LEU A 99 4.86 0.17 -7.73
C LEU A 99 5.19 -1.26 -8.13
N LYS A 100 5.15 -1.56 -9.42
CA LYS A 100 5.47 -2.90 -9.92
C LYS A 100 6.89 -3.30 -9.59
N GLU A 101 7.84 -2.42 -9.80
CA GLU A 101 9.25 -2.68 -9.50
C GLU A 101 9.44 -2.99 -8.01
N MET A 102 8.84 -2.18 -7.14
CA MET A 102 8.96 -2.37 -5.70
C MET A 102 8.23 -3.63 -5.23
N ALA A 103 7.10 -3.97 -5.83
CA ALA A 103 6.32 -5.14 -5.46
C ALA A 103 7.00 -6.46 -5.88
N TRP A 104 7.61 -6.49 -7.07
CA TRP A 104 8.14 -7.73 -7.65
C TRP A 104 9.64 -7.92 -7.48
N ASN A 105 10.31 -6.93 -6.93
CA ASN A 105 11.74 -7.00 -6.60
C ASN A 105 11.93 -6.92 -5.08
#